data_46ef6afe7f2fd1eec01c3f7f05953318
#
_entry.id   46ef6afe7f2fd1eec01c3f7f05953318
#
_cell.length_a   1.000
_cell.length_b   1.000
_cell.length_c   1.000
_cell.angle_alpha   90.00
_cell.angle_beta   90.00
_cell.angle_gamma   90.00
#
_symmetry.space_group_name_H-M   'P 1'
#
loop_
_entity.id
_entity.type
_entity.pdbx_description
1 polymer ?
#
loop_
_entity_poly.entity_id
_entity_poly.type
_entity_poly.pdbx_seq_one_letter_code
_entity_poly.pdbx_strand_id
1 'polypeptide(L)'
;YMSLMPGVITSHAMERFINVAPEDRSPRGLTRKLLERPHLCEKIRAMIPDPDRAHLITYTVTIQERDLALRLGIPLYGSDPSLFYLGGKSGGREVFEKAGASYPVGLENLRSMDDVRAAIADMQRLKPSMRKAMVKLNDGISGEGNALMDLEGLPDPSDPGYAEAMEERLKSMVFEASSVTFETFSRGIEEMGGIVEERIEGRDFLSPSVQMRVSPLGDVEILSTHDQLLGGPSGGSFLGSKFPADPGYGPLIASEAAKIGERLAALGALGRFAVDFVVVRGDEDQWESYAIEINLRLGGTTHPF
;
A
#
# COMPACT_ATOMS: atom_id res chain seq x y z
N TYR A 1 8.04 25.51 4.75
CA TYR A 1 8.74 24.22 4.56
C TYR A 1 10.23 24.45 4.28
N MET A 2 10.56 25.19 3.23
CA MET A 2 11.97 25.49 2.86
C MET A 2 12.76 26.18 3.98
N SER A 3 12.10 27.02 4.79
CA SER A 3 12.72 27.70 5.94
C SER A 3 13.09 26.76 7.09
N LEU A 4 12.58 25.53 7.08
CA LEU A 4 12.87 24.50 8.10
C LEU A 4 14.04 23.60 7.69
N MET A 5 14.52 23.70 6.46
CA MET A 5 15.61 22.88 5.95
C MET A 5 16.96 23.49 6.30
N PRO A 6 17.81 22.82 7.10
CA PRO A 6 19.12 23.34 7.46
C PRO A 6 20.00 23.54 6.22
N GLY A 7 20.69 24.68 6.16
CA GLY A 7 21.61 25.01 5.07
C GLY A 7 20.93 25.48 3.76
N VAL A 8 19.60 25.57 3.70
CA VAL A 8 18.88 26.07 2.53
C VAL A 8 18.67 27.59 2.65
N ILE A 9 19.23 28.33 1.71
CA ILE A 9 18.95 29.78 1.56
C ILE A 9 17.60 29.89 0.83
N THR A 10 16.56 30.28 1.55
CA THR A 10 15.17 30.30 1.06
C THR A 10 15.01 31.11 -0.23
N SER A 11 15.65 32.31 -0.34
CA SER A 11 15.60 33.13 -1.55
C SER A 11 16.14 32.39 -2.78
N HIS A 12 17.31 31.74 -2.67
CA HIS A 12 17.89 30.97 -3.78
C HIS A 12 17.05 29.74 -4.15
N ALA A 13 16.38 29.14 -3.17
CA ALA A 13 15.47 28.02 -3.45
C ALA A 13 14.23 28.50 -4.20
N MET A 14 13.66 29.63 -3.79
CA MET A 14 12.47 30.22 -4.43
C MET A 14 12.72 30.70 -5.86
N GLU A 15 13.90 31.20 -6.18
CA GLU A 15 14.29 31.57 -7.55
C GLU A 15 14.26 30.39 -8.53
N ARG A 16 14.46 29.17 -8.02
CA ARG A 16 14.47 27.91 -8.79
C ARG A 16 13.15 27.16 -8.72
N PHE A 17 12.20 27.66 -7.96
CA PHE A 17 10.90 27.01 -7.77
C PHE A 17 9.83 27.74 -8.59
N ILE A 18 9.30 27.05 -9.61
CA ILE A 18 8.28 27.59 -10.50
C ILE A 18 6.96 26.87 -10.27
N ASN A 19 5.93 27.62 -9.87
CA ASN A 19 4.58 27.12 -9.74
C ASN A 19 3.81 27.28 -11.05
N VAL A 20 3.18 26.18 -11.49
CA VAL A 20 2.24 26.18 -12.62
C VAL A 20 0.91 25.60 -12.16
N ALA A 21 -0.14 26.41 -12.25
CA ALA A 21 -1.50 25.97 -11.90
C ALA A 21 -2.34 25.86 -13.19
N PRO A 22 -3.17 24.79 -13.32
CA PRO A 22 -4.09 24.66 -14.44
C PRO A 22 -5.32 25.56 -14.32
N GLU A 23 -5.48 26.30 -13.23
CA GLU A 23 -6.63 27.19 -12.91
C GLU A 23 -7.98 26.49 -13.04
N ASP A 24 -8.04 25.25 -12.64
CA ASP A 24 -9.20 24.36 -12.74
C ASP A 24 -9.54 23.80 -11.37
N ARG A 25 -10.66 24.23 -10.79
CA ARG A 25 -11.16 23.83 -9.46
C ARG A 25 -11.99 22.54 -9.48
N SER A 26 -12.16 21.90 -10.64
CA SER A 26 -12.89 20.63 -10.72
C SER A 26 -12.17 19.52 -9.91
N PRO A 27 -12.87 18.48 -9.45
CA PRO A 27 -12.27 17.40 -8.67
C PRO A 27 -11.42 16.44 -9.51
N ARG A 28 -11.23 16.70 -10.81
CA ARG A 28 -10.42 15.86 -11.71
C ARG A 28 -8.94 15.86 -11.31
N GLY A 29 -8.25 14.76 -11.57
CA GLY A 29 -6.82 14.63 -11.31
C GLY A 29 -5.97 15.69 -12.02
N LEU A 30 -4.88 16.14 -11.39
CA LEU A 30 -4.01 17.20 -11.90
C LEU A 30 -3.44 16.86 -13.28
N THR A 31 -2.96 15.62 -13.45
CA THR A 31 -2.34 15.17 -14.70
C THR A 31 -3.32 15.25 -15.88
N ARG A 32 -4.58 14.83 -15.66
CA ARG A 32 -5.63 14.97 -16.66
C ARG A 32 -5.87 16.42 -17.04
N LYS A 33 -5.90 17.32 -16.06
CA LYS A 33 -6.07 18.77 -16.29
C LYS A 33 -4.95 19.35 -17.17
N LEU A 34 -3.71 18.88 -16.97
CA LEU A 34 -2.56 19.29 -17.76
C LEU A 34 -2.63 18.72 -19.19
N LEU A 35 -2.94 17.44 -19.35
CA LEU A 35 -3.05 16.79 -20.64
C LEU A 35 -4.14 17.41 -21.53
N GLU A 36 -5.25 17.84 -20.95
CA GLU A 36 -6.34 18.57 -21.64
C GLU A 36 -5.97 20.01 -22.03
N ARG A 37 -4.81 20.52 -21.58
CA ARG A 37 -4.32 21.89 -21.85
C ARG A 37 -2.95 21.88 -22.51
N PRO A 38 -2.86 21.62 -23.82
CA PRO A 38 -1.58 21.54 -24.53
C PRO A 38 -0.63 22.70 -24.29
N HIS A 39 -1.18 23.93 -24.24
CA HIS A 39 -0.41 25.14 -24.00
C HIS A 39 0.30 25.16 -22.64
N LEU A 40 -0.28 24.50 -21.59
CA LEU A 40 0.40 24.36 -20.30
C LEU A 40 1.54 23.35 -20.36
N CYS A 41 1.36 22.26 -21.09
CA CYS A 41 2.44 21.29 -21.31
C CYS A 41 3.60 21.94 -22.08
N GLU A 42 3.32 22.73 -23.11
CA GLU A 42 4.33 23.51 -23.85
C GLU A 42 5.04 24.52 -22.94
N LYS A 43 4.27 25.24 -22.11
CA LYS A 43 4.83 26.16 -21.11
C LYS A 43 5.76 25.45 -20.15
N ILE A 44 5.34 24.30 -19.59
CA ILE A 44 6.18 23.49 -18.68
C ILE A 44 7.44 23.03 -19.41
N ARG A 45 7.30 22.49 -20.63
CA ARG A 45 8.43 22.04 -21.44
C ARG A 45 9.44 23.17 -21.70
N ALA A 46 8.98 24.36 -22.00
CA ALA A 46 9.82 25.55 -22.22
C ALA A 46 10.58 26.00 -20.94
N MET A 47 10.12 25.60 -19.76
CA MET A 47 10.78 25.89 -18.49
C MET A 47 11.86 24.87 -18.13
N ILE A 48 11.96 23.77 -18.85
CA ILE A 48 12.98 22.72 -18.62
C ILE A 48 14.23 23.13 -19.41
N PRO A 49 15.32 23.55 -18.73
CA PRO A 49 16.50 24.06 -19.41
C PRO A 49 17.32 22.97 -20.10
N ASP A 50 17.26 21.74 -19.58
CA ASP A 50 17.99 20.59 -20.08
C ASP A 50 17.15 19.32 -19.86
N PRO A 51 16.49 18.79 -20.90
CA PRO A 51 15.67 17.59 -20.80
C PRO A 51 16.45 16.33 -20.37
N ASP A 52 17.74 16.25 -20.70
CA ASP A 52 18.60 15.09 -20.34
C ASP A 52 18.93 15.07 -18.85
N ARG A 53 18.70 16.19 -18.16
CA ARG A 53 18.89 16.35 -16.71
C ARG A 53 17.59 16.60 -15.95
N ALA A 54 16.46 16.34 -16.59
CA ALA A 54 15.13 16.52 -16.02
C ALA A 54 14.39 15.18 -15.94
N HIS A 55 13.52 15.04 -14.96
CA HIS A 55 12.59 13.91 -14.87
C HIS A 55 11.31 14.34 -14.18
N LEU A 56 10.24 13.61 -14.45
CA LEU A 56 8.94 13.79 -13.81
C LEU A 56 8.84 12.90 -12.57
N ILE A 57 8.46 13.48 -11.44
CA ILE A 57 8.10 12.73 -10.22
C ILE A 57 6.62 12.97 -9.95
N THR A 58 5.87 11.91 -9.72
CA THR A 58 4.44 11.96 -9.40
C THR A 58 4.14 11.16 -8.13
N TYR A 59 3.04 11.45 -7.48
CA TYR A 59 2.63 10.71 -6.28
C TYR A 59 2.31 9.25 -6.59
N THR A 60 1.52 9.02 -7.64
CA THR A 60 1.18 7.72 -8.20
C THR A 60 1.45 7.75 -9.68
N VAL A 61 1.80 6.62 -10.27
CA VAL A 61 2.04 6.48 -11.71
C VAL A 61 0.89 5.70 -12.35
N THR A 62 0.16 6.38 -13.21
CA THR A 62 -0.87 5.80 -14.08
C THR A 62 -0.50 6.02 -15.55
N ILE A 63 -1.36 5.54 -16.45
CA ILE A 63 -1.24 5.83 -17.90
C ILE A 63 -1.17 7.34 -18.15
N GLN A 64 -1.90 8.15 -17.37
CA GLN A 64 -1.91 9.61 -17.54
C GLN A 64 -0.55 10.24 -17.24
N GLU A 65 0.11 9.82 -16.16
CA GLU A 65 1.45 10.31 -15.80
C GLU A 65 2.49 9.91 -16.85
N ARG A 66 2.40 8.68 -17.37
CA ARG A 66 3.24 8.24 -18.50
C ARG A 66 3.02 9.12 -19.75
N ASP A 67 1.76 9.37 -20.12
CA ASP A 67 1.42 10.18 -21.28
C ASP A 67 1.88 11.63 -21.10
N LEU A 68 1.83 12.17 -19.85
CA LEU A 68 2.38 13.49 -19.53
C LEU A 68 3.92 13.52 -19.70
N ALA A 69 4.63 12.52 -19.20
CA ALA A 69 6.08 12.41 -19.36
C ALA A 69 6.50 12.39 -20.84
N LEU A 70 5.80 11.56 -21.63
CA LEU A 70 6.00 11.49 -23.09
C LEU A 70 5.75 12.85 -23.76
N ARG A 71 4.70 13.56 -23.36
CA ARG A 71 4.38 14.87 -23.91
C ARG A 71 5.40 15.94 -23.52
N LEU A 72 5.95 15.88 -22.32
CA LEU A 72 7.01 16.77 -21.87
C LEU A 72 8.38 16.40 -22.46
N GLY A 73 8.55 15.18 -22.94
CA GLY A 73 9.81 14.66 -23.50
C GLY A 73 10.87 14.42 -22.45
N ILE A 74 10.47 14.04 -21.23
CA ILE A 74 11.37 13.74 -20.10
C ILE A 74 11.02 12.37 -19.49
N PRO A 75 12.01 11.67 -18.87
CA PRO A 75 11.73 10.41 -18.17
C PRO A 75 10.75 10.58 -17.00
N LEU A 76 9.96 9.53 -16.73
CA LEU A 76 9.14 9.40 -15.54
C LEU A 76 9.90 8.57 -14.51
N TYR A 77 10.11 9.14 -13.30
CA TYR A 77 10.73 8.42 -12.20
C TYR A 77 9.65 7.72 -11.36
N GLY A 78 9.29 6.51 -11.76
CA GLY A 78 8.29 5.67 -11.13
C GLY A 78 8.04 4.41 -11.94
N SER A 79 7.40 3.42 -11.37
CA SER A 79 7.13 2.14 -12.01
C SER A 79 6.19 2.29 -13.21
N ASP A 80 6.37 1.44 -14.23
CA ASP A 80 5.46 1.40 -15.37
C ASP A 80 4.02 1.13 -14.90
N PRO A 81 3.00 1.79 -15.48
CA PRO A 81 1.60 1.57 -15.13
C PRO A 81 1.14 0.11 -15.21
N SER A 82 1.76 -0.72 -16.04
CA SER A 82 1.47 -2.17 -16.12
C SER A 82 1.79 -2.91 -14.81
N LEU A 83 2.64 -2.35 -13.95
CA LEU A 83 3.00 -2.90 -12.65
C LEU A 83 2.11 -2.40 -11.51
N PHE A 84 1.11 -1.58 -11.81
CA PHE A 84 0.23 -0.98 -10.80
C PHE A 84 -0.42 -2.02 -9.89
N TYR A 85 -0.80 -3.18 -10.44
CA TYR A 85 -1.43 -4.27 -9.70
C TYR A 85 -0.55 -4.84 -8.58
N LEU A 86 0.79 -4.72 -8.67
CA LEU A 86 1.73 -5.18 -7.63
C LEU A 86 1.61 -4.36 -6.32
N GLY A 87 1.10 -3.13 -6.42
CA GLY A 87 0.75 -2.30 -5.26
C GLY A 87 -0.65 -2.57 -4.71
N GLY A 88 -1.46 -3.38 -5.40
CA GLY A 88 -2.75 -3.88 -4.90
C GLY A 88 -2.55 -5.04 -3.92
N LYS A 89 -3.57 -5.36 -3.13
CA LYS A 89 -3.46 -6.37 -2.08
C LYS A 89 -3.18 -7.77 -2.62
N SER A 90 -3.85 -8.18 -3.70
CA SER A 90 -3.59 -9.48 -4.34
C SER A 90 -2.19 -9.54 -4.95
N GLY A 91 -1.80 -8.54 -5.73
CA GLY A 91 -0.48 -8.49 -6.36
C GLY A 91 0.66 -8.40 -5.34
N GLY A 92 0.45 -7.67 -4.23
CA GLY A 92 1.40 -7.60 -3.12
C GLY A 92 1.67 -8.97 -2.49
N ARG A 93 0.62 -9.76 -2.24
CA ARG A 93 0.76 -11.13 -1.69
C ARG A 93 1.53 -12.05 -2.64
N GLU A 94 1.26 -11.98 -3.94
CA GLU A 94 2.05 -12.72 -4.94
C GLU A 94 3.54 -12.34 -4.94
N VAL A 95 3.84 -11.06 -4.68
CA VAL A 95 5.23 -10.61 -4.53
C VAL A 95 5.84 -11.16 -3.25
N PHE A 96 5.12 -11.13 -2.11
CA PHE A 96 5.61 -11.68 -0.83
C PHE A 96 5.93 -13.17 -0.94
N GLU A 97 5.04 -13.96 -1.53
CA GLU A 97 5.25 -15.38 -1.76
C GLU A 97 6.53 -15.63 -2.57
N LYS A 98 6.64 -14.97 -3.73
CA LYS A 98 7.79 -15.15 -4.64
C LYS A 98 9.09 -14.57 -4.11
N ALA A 99 9.03 -13.64 -3.16
CA ALA A 99 10.20 -13.10 -2.45
C ALA A 99 10.62 -13.98 -1.28
N GLY A 100 9.80 -14.94 -0.85
CA GLY A 100 10.03 -15.71 0.37
C GLY A 100 9.97 -14.86 1.63
N ALA A 101 9.16 -13.79 1.62
CA ALA A 101 8.91 -12.96 2.78
C ALA A 101 7.79 -13.55 3.63
N SER A 102 7.84 -13.33 4.95
CA SER A 102 6.75 -13.72 5.84
C SER A 102 5.55 -12.81 5.66
N TYR A 103 4.35 -13.39 5.52
CA TYR A 103 3.08 -12.66 5.40
C TYR A 103 1.93 -13.48 5.99
N PRO A 104 0.78 -12.86 6.35
CA PRO A 104 -0.32 -13.59 6.97
C PRO A 104 -0.88 -14.71 6.08
N VAL A 105 -1.32 -15.81 6.69
CA VAL A 105 -2.06 -16.85 5.97
C VAL A 105 -3.29 -16.20 5.33
N GLY A 106 -3.57 -16.53 4.07
CA GLY A 106 -4.70 -15.93 3.36
C GLY A 106 -4.76 -16.34 1.91
N LEU A 107 -5.79 -15.87 1.22
CA LEU A 107 -6.02 -16.08 -0.21
C LEU A 107 -6.34 -14.77 -0.90
N GLU A 108 -5.86 -14.66 -2.12
CA GLU A 108 -5.99 -13.49 -2.99
C GLU A 108 -6.86 -13.78 -4.21
N ASN A 109 -7.08 -12.73 -5.01
CA ASN A 109 -7.84 -12.79 -6.27
C ASN A 109 -9.32 -13.17 -6.12
N LEU A 110 -9.92 -12.87 -4.95
CA LEU A 110 -11.31 -13.13 -4.68
C LEU A 110 -12.20 -12.16 -5.46
N ARG A 111 -13.28 -12.67 -6.06
CA ARG A 111 -14.20 -11.90 -6.93
C ARG A 111 -15.65 -11.94 -6.50
N SER A 112 -15.97 -12.66 -5.45
CA SER A 112 -17.33 -12.78 -4.90
C SER A 112 -17.28 -13.05 -3.39
N MET A 113 -18.41 -12.88 -2.73
CA MET A 113 -18.56 -13.28 -1.32
C MET A 113 -18.54 -14.81 -1.16
N ASP A 114 -18.87 -15.55 -2.23
CA ASP A 114 -18.71 -17.01 -2.24
C ASP A 114 -17.24 -17.42 -2.25
N ASP A 115 -16.38 -16.68 -2.99
CA ASP A 115 -14.93 -16.90 -2.94
C ASP A 115 -14.39 -16.59 -1.53
N VAL A 116 -14.84 -15.49 -0.91
CA VAL A 116 -14.47 -15.14 0.47
C VAL A 116 -14.85 -16.25 1.45
N ARG A 117 -16.08 -16.80 1.32
CA ARG A 117 -16.56 -17.92 2.14
C ARG A 117 -15.69 -19.16 1.98
N ALA A 118 -15.41 -19.54 0.73
CA ALA A 118 -14.57 -20.69 0.42
C ALA A 118 -13.14 -20.51 0.96
N ALA A 119 -12.55 -19.33 0.75
CA ALA A 119 -11.22 -18.97 1.24
C ALA A 119 -11.12 -19.07 2.77
N ILE A 120 -12.11 -18.55 3.52
CA ILE A 120 -12.12 -18.66 4.99
C ILE A 120 -12.20 -20.12 5.43
N ALA A 121 -13.03 -20.94 4.78
CA ALA A 121 -13.11 -22.37 5.08
C ALA A 121 -11.76 -23.09 4.86
N ASP A 122 -11.05 -22.76 3.78
CA ASP A 122 -9.72 -23.31 3.52
C ASP A 122 -8.69 -22.83 4.54
N MET A 123 -8.72 -21.55 4.90
CA MET A 123 -7.86 -20.98 5.95
C MET A 123 -8.08 -21.65 7.31
N GLN A 124 -9.35 -21.92 7.69
CA GLN A 124 -9.67 -22.62 8.94
C GLN A 124 -9.14 -24.06 8.95
N ARG A 125 -9.14 -24.76 7.79
CA ARG A 125 -8.53 -26.09 7.67
C ARG A 125 -7.02 -26.03 7.83
N LEU A 126 -6.36 -25.00 7.27
CA LEU A 126 -4.91 -24.80 7.36
C LEU A 126 -4.48 -24.38 8.76
N LYS A 127 -5.26 -23.50 9.40
CA LYS A 127 -4.98 -22.93 10.72
C LYS A 127 -6.25 -22.91 11.60
N PRO A 128 -6.63 -24.04 12.22
CA PRO A 128 -7.83 -24.12 13.05
C PRO A 128 -7.82 -23.18 14.26
N SER A 129 -6.64 -22.70 14.67
CA SER A 129 -6.50 -21.73 15.77
C SER A 129 -6.80 -20.28 15.39
N MET A 130 -7.06 -19.98 14.11
CA MET A 130 -7.37 -18.65 13.63
C MET A 130 -8.71 -18.16 14.20
N ARG A 131 -8.68 -17.02 14.87
CA ARG A 131 -9.88 -16.43 15.54
C ARG A 131 -10.49 -15.30 14.76
N LYS A 132 -9.71 -14.59 13.95
CA LYS A 132 -10.15 -13.43 13.19
C LYS A 132 -9.52 -13.41 11.81
N ALA A 133 -10.29 -12.93 10.85
CA ALA A 133 -9.83 -12.68 9.50
C ALA A 133 -10.07 -11.22 9.09
N MET A 134 -9.21 -10.71 8.21
CA MET A 134 -9.38 -9.44 7.53
C MET A 134 -9.78 -9.71 6.10
N VAL A 135 -10.92 -9.20 5.68
CA VAL A 135 -11.32 -9.15 4.27
C VAL A 135 -11.00 -7.76 3.74
N LYS A 136 -10.26 -7.68 2.64
CA LYS A 136 -9.77 -6.39 2.12
C LYS A 136 -10.05 -6.28 0.63
N LEU A 137 -10.53 -5.13 0.18
CA LEU A 137 -10.59 -4.79 -1.24
C LEU A 137 -9.17 -4.62 -1.80
N ASN A 138 -8.95 -4.99 -3.06
CA ASN A 138 -7.64 -4.84 -3.71
C ASN A 138 -7.15 -3.40 -3.71
N ASP A 139 -8.05 -2.45 -3.98
CA ASP A 139 -7.78 -1.03 -3.99
C ASP A 139 -8.57 -0.36 -2.86
N GLY A 140 -7.89 0.09 -1.84
CA GLY A 140 -8.43 0.82 -0.70
C GLY A 140 -7.45 1.89 -0.22
N ILE A 141 -7.95 3.05 0.20
CA ILE A 141 -7.13 4.13 0.75
C ILE A 141 -7.39 4.22 2.25
N SER A 142 -6.33 4.27 3.05
CA SER A 142 -6.40 4.50 4.52
C SER A 142 -7.29 3.50 5.27
N GLY A 143 -7.36 2.25 4.80
CA GLY A 143 -8.15 1.20 5.47
C GLY A 143 -9.65 1.16 5.10
N GLU A 144 -10.17 2.11 4.33
CA GLU A 144 -11.60 2.16 3.97
C GLU A 144 -12.13 0.89 3.28
N GLY A 145 -11.26 0.13 2.64
CA GLY A 145 -11.57 -1.16 2.01
C GLY A 145 -11.40 -2.38 2.92
N ASN A 146 -11.28 -2.21 4.23
CA ASN A 146 -11.05 -3.31 5.17
C ASN A 146 -12.32 -3.66 5.96
N ALA A 147 -12.53 -4.96 6.17
CA ALA A 147 -13.55 -5.51 7.05
C ALA A 147 -12.94 -6.56 7.97
N LEU A 148 -13.23 -6.47 9.26
CA LEU A 148 -12.83 -7.45 10.26
C LEU A 148 -13.96 -8.47 10.42
N MET A 149 -13.62 -9.76 10.37
CA MET A 149 -14.51 -10.87 10.61
C MET A 149 -14.07 -11.65 11.83
N ASP A 150 -14.97 -11.85 12.77
CA ASP A 150 -14.77 -12.72 13.92
C ASP A 150 -15.11 -14.18 13.51
N LEU A 151 -14.20 -15.10 13.74
CA LEU A 151 -14.34 -16.53 13.43
C LEU A 151 -14.54 -17.36 14.70
N GLU A 152 -14.52 -16.75 15.88
CA GLU A 152 -14.64 -17.46 17.14
C GLU A 152 -16.04 -18.10 17.26
N GLY A 153 -16.07 -19.39 17.58
CA GLY A 153 -17.30 -20.16 17.70
C GLY A 153 -17.95 -20.58 16.37
N LEU A 154 -17.31 -20.34 15.22
CA LEU A 154 -17.75 -20.99 13.97
C LEU A 154 -17.59 -22.51 14.08
N PRO A 155 -18.56 -23.28 13.57
CA PRO A 155 -18.44 -24.73 13.44
C PRO A 155 -17.25 -25.13 12.53
N ASP A 156 -16.88 -26.40 12.55
CA ASP A 156 -15.92 -26.92 11.54
C ASP A 156 -16.52 -26.80 10.14
N PRO A 157 -15.71 -26.45 9.11
CA PRO A 157 -16.18 -26.37 7.73
C PRO A 157 -16.88 -27.62 7.17
N SER A 158 -16.71 -28.77 7.81
CA SER A 158 -17.43 -30.01 7.48
C SER A 158 -18.79 -30.19 8.17
N ASP A 159 -19.13 -29.34 9.13
CA ASP A 159 -20.37 -29.44 9.88
C ASP A 159 -21.57 -28.93 9.09
N PRO A 160 -22.76 -29.59 9.21
CA PRO A 160 -23.95 -29.19 8.47
C PRO A 160 -24.42 -27.74 8.74
N GLY A 161 -24.15 -27.18 9.93
CA GLY A 161 -24.50 -25.81 10.31
C GLY A 161 -23.51 -24.75 9.87
N TYR A 162 -22.38 -25.12 9.27
CA TYR A 162 -21.32 -24.18 8.91
C TYR A 162 -21.77 -23.09 7.95
N ALA A 163 -22.51 -23.49 6.90
CA ALA A 163 -22.93 -22.54 5.86
C ALA A 163 -23.80 -21.42 6.39
N GLU A 164 -24.75 -21.75 7.29
CA GLU A 164 -25.64 -20.76 7.92
C GLU A 164 -24.87 -19.85 8.88
N ALA A 165 -24.05 -20.42 9.75
CA ALA A 165 -23.20 -19.67 10.67
C ALA A 165 -22.22 -18.74 9.93
N MET A 166 -21.62 -19.17 8.84
CA MET A 166 -20.73 -18.39 8.00
C MET A 166 -21.46 -17.21 7.35
N GLU A 167 -22.67 -17.42 6.84
CA GLU A 167 -23.47 -16.35 6.24
C GLU A 167 -23.81 -15.25 7.27
N GLU A 168 -24.14 -15.64 8.51
CA GLU A 168 -24.35 -14.69 9.60
C GLU A 168 -23.08 -13.91 9.94
N ARG A 169 -21.92 -14.60 9.98
CA ARG A 169 -20.62 -13.95 10.24
C ARG A 169 -20.21 -12.97 9.15
N LEU A 170 -20.42 -13.31 7.89
CA LEU A 170 -20.17 -12.40 6.76
C LEU A 170 -21.01 -11.13 6.87
N LYS A 171 -22.29 -11.23 7.19
CA LYS A 171 -23.18 -10.08 7.39
C LYS A 171 -22.84 -9.24 8.62
N SER A 172 -22.18 -9.84 9.62
CA SER A 172 -21.77 -9.16 10.86
C SER A 172 -20.34 -8.62 10.82
N MET A 173 -19.68 -8.63 9.66
CA MET A 173 -18.36 -8.01 9.52
C MET A 173 -18.34 -6.55 9.98
N VAL A 174 -17.26 -6.16 10.65
CA VAL A 174 -17.05 -4.78 11.11
C VAL A 174 -16.23 -4.04 10.07
N PHE A 175 -16.84 -3.08 9.39
CA PHE A 175 -16.18 -2.25 8.38
C PHE A 175 -15.42 -1.10 9.03
N GLU A 176 -14.24 -0.79 8.49
CA GLU A 176 -13.39 0.31 8.96
C GLU A 176 -14.09 1.67 8.79
N ALA A 177 -14.70 1.91 7.65
CA ALA A 177 -15.46 3.12 7.37
C ALA A 177 -16.95 2.94 7.70
N SER A 178 -17.47 3.80 8.56
CA SER A 178 -18.89 3.77 8.99
C SER A 178 -19.90 3.97 7.85
N SER A 179 -19.47 4.47 6.69
CA SER A 179 -20.30 4.65 5.50
C SER A 179 -20.41 3.38 4.64
N VAL A 180 -19.63 2.34 4.93
CA VAL A 180 -19.60 1.08 4.17
C VAL A 180 -20.61 0.12 4.76
N THR A 181 -21.44 -0.47 3.89
CA THR A 181 -22.38 -1.54 4.23
C THR A 181 -21.94 -2.86 3.60
N PHE A 182 -22.50 -3.97 4.06
CA PHE A 182 -22.22 -5.30 3.47
C PHE A 182 -22.47 -5.31 1.96
N GLU A 183 -23.54 -4.69 1.49
CA GLU A 183 -23.90 -4.65 0.06
C GLU A 183 -22.90 -3.84 -0.76
N THR A 184 -22.47 -2.67 -0.23
CA THR A 184 -21.47 -1.83 -0.92
C THR A 184 -20.11 -2.50 -0.93
N PHE A 185 -19.73 -3.17 0.15
CA PHE A 185 -18.47 -3.92 0.25
C PHE A 185 -18.48 -5.14 -0.68
N SER A 186 -19.57 -5.93 -0.72
CA SER A 186 -19.71 -7.08 -1.62
C SER A 186 -19.56 -6.66 -3.09
N ARG A 187 -20.20 -5.55 -3.47
CA ARG A 187 -20.03 -4.98 -4.82
C ARG A 187 -18.57 -4.57 -5.08
N GLY A 188 -17.90 -4.00 -4.08
CA GLY A 188 -16.46 -3.69 -4.18
C GLY A 188 -15.61 -4.93 -4.46
N ILE A 189 -15.89 -6.07 -3.82
CA ILE A 189 -15.22 -7.36 -4.10
C ILE A 189 -15.47 -7.80 -5.55
N GLU A 190 -16.70 -7.69 -6.07
CA GLU A 190 -17.04 -8.04 -7.46
C GLU A 190 -16.32 -7.15 -8.47
N GLU A 191 -16.27 -5.85 -8.23
CA GLU A 191 -15.72 -4.86 -9.16
C GLU A 191 -14.18 -4.83 -9.15
N MET A 192 -13.57 -4.78 -7.96
CA MET A 192 -12.14 -4.57 -7.78
C MET A 192 -11.39 -5.85 -7.40
N GLY A 193 -12.10 -6.86 -6.90
CA GLY A 193 -11.51 -8.02 -6.25
C GLY A 193 -11.04 -7.70 -4.84
N GLY A 194 -10.57 -8.75 -4.17
CA GLY A 194 -10.05 -8.60 -2.81
C GLY A 194 -9.27 -9.81 -2.35
N ILE A 195 -8.90 -9.75 -1.09
CA ILE A 195 -8.21 -10.82 -0.35
C ILE A 195 -8.94 -11.12 0.94
N VAL A 196 -8.69 -12.30 1.47
CA VAL A 196 -8.90 -12.58 2.89
C VAL A 196 -7.57 -13.03 3.49
N GLU A 197 -7.26 -12.54 4.66
CA GLU A 197 -6.05 -12.92 5.38
C GLU A 197 -6.31 -13.01 6.88
N GLU A 198 -5.48 -13.80 7.55
CA GLU A 198 -5.47 -13.88 9.01
C GLU A 198 -5.22 -12.50 9.61
N ARG A 199 -6.01 -12.12 10.60
CA ARG A 199 -5.62 -11.02 11.46
C ARG A 199 -4.54 -11.51 12.42
N ILE A 200 -3.33 -11.00 12.24
CA ILE A 200 -2.24 -11.29 13.17
C ILE A 200 -2.60 -10.73 14.55
N GLU A 201 -2.51 -11.56 15.55
CA GLU A 201 -2.70 -11.22 16.96
C GLU A 201 -1.47 -11.67 17.76
N GLY A 202 -1.11 -10.94 18.78
CA GLY A 202 0.05 -11.22 19.62
C GLY A 202 0.30 -10.12 20.62
N ARG A 203 1.29 -10.35 21.51
CA ARG A 203 1.76 -9.30 22.43
C ARG A 203 2.51 -8.24 21.64
N ASP A 204 2.49 -7.01 22.16
CA ASP A 204 3.26 -5.89 21.60
C ASP A 204 3.01 -5.68 20.08
N PHE A 205 1.73 -5.75 19.67
CA PHE A 205 1.33 -5.54 18.27
C PHE A 205 1.69 -4.12 17.81
N LEU A 206 2.54 -4.01 16.78
CA LEU A 206 2.97 -2.75 16.19
C LEU A 206 2.89 -2.83 14.65
N SER A 207 2.81 -1.67 14.01
CA SER A 207 2.68 -1.54 12.56
C SER A 207 3.82 -0.69 11.97
N PRO A 208 5.03 -1.21 11.86
CA PRO A 208 6.13 -0.49 11.23
C PRO A 208 6.05 -0.53 9.70
N SER A 209 6.82 0.35 9.05
CA SER A 209 6.97 0.41 7.61
C SER A 209 8.43 0.66 7.21
N VAL A 210 8.80 0.20 6.02
CA VAL A 210 10.11 0.40 5.41
C VAL A 210 9.95 1.18 4.12
N GLN A 211 10.57 2.35 4.02
CA GLN A 211 10.66 3.11 2.77
C GLN A 211 11.85 2.64 1.96
N MET A 212 11.62 2.42 0.70
CA MET A 212 12.59 1.87 -0.24
C MET A 212 12.63 2.64 -1.55
N ARG A 213 13.65 2.36 -2.34
CA ARG A 213 13.80 2.85 -3.70
C ARG A 213 14.45 1.78 -4.58
N VAL A 214 13.96 1.66 -5.82
CA VAL A 214 14.69 1.01 -6.89
C VAL A 214 15.26 2.11 -7.79
N SER A 215 16.58 2.09 -7.99
CA SER A 215 17.28 3.03 -8.88
C SER A 215 17.01 2.70 -10.35
N PRO A 216 17.27 3.63 -11.31
CA PRO A 216 17.22 3.33 -12.73
C PRO A 216 18.21 2.23 -13.19
N LEU A 217 19.19 1.89 -12.37
CA LEU A 217 20.15 0.81 -12.62
C LEU A 217 19.70 -0.53 -12.03
N GLY A 218 18.55 -0.55 -11.34
CA GLY A 218 18.00 -1.74 -10.68
C GLY A 218 18.50 -1.96 -9.25
N ASP A 219 19.30 -1.02 -8.69
CA ASP A 219 19.75 -1.13 -7.30
C ASP A 219 18.60 -0.90 -6.33
N VAL A 220 18.51 -1.75 -5.32
CA VAL A 220 17.52 -1.67 -4.25
C VAL A 220 18.14 -0.98 -3.04
N GLU A 221 17.50 0.09 -2.57
CA GLU A 221 17.96 0.86 -1.41
C GLU A 221 16.87 0.94 -0.35
N ILE A 222 17.23 0.67 0.91
CA ILE A 222 16.41 0.99 2.07
C ILE A 222 16.69 2.44 2.44
N LEU A 223 15.68 3.29 2.40
CA LEU A 223 15.80 4.72 2.71
C LEU A 223 15.60 4.98 4.19
N SER A 224 14.56 4.40 4.78
CA SER A 224 14.26 4.54 6.21
C SER A 224 13.34 3.44 6.70
N THR A 225 13.34 3.24 8.02
CA THR A 225 12.31 2.50 8.75
C THR A 225 11.54 3.46 9.64
N HIS A 226 10.28 3.19 9.93
CA HIS A 226 9.49 4.00 10.86
C HIS A 226 8.35 3.19 11.47
N ASP A 227 7.89 3.63 12.65
CA ASP A 227 6.69 3.12 13.28
C ASP A 227 5.51 3.99 12.88
N GLN A 228 4.43 3.37 12.42
CA GLN A 228 3.17 4.06 12.15
C GLN A 228 2.43 4.29 13.47
N LEU A 229 2.01 5.52 13.71
CA LEU A 229 1.09 5.87 14.79
C LEU A 229 -0.32 5.70 14.25
N LEU A 230 -0.98 4.66 14.71
CA LEU A 230 -2.34 4.33 14.29
C LEU A 230 -3.35 4.76 15.35
N GLY A 231 -4.57 5.06 14.92
CA GLY A 231 -5.68 5.44 15.79
C GLY A 231 -7.02 5.27 15.09
N GLY A 232 -8.02 6.03 15.53
CA GLY A 232 -9.39 5.89 15.04
C GLY A 232 -10.16 4.77 15.73
N PRO A 233 -11.45 4.55 15.35
CA PRO A 233 -12.34 3.61 16.05
C PRO A 233 -11.88 2.16 16.00
N SER A 234 -11.22 1.72 14.93
CA SER A 234 -10.67 0.36 14.77
C SER A 234 -9.18 0.26 15.10
N GLY A 235 -8.52 1.40 15.32
CA GLY A 235 -7.08 1.47 15.49
C GLY A 235 -6.27 1.34 14.19
N GLY A 236 -6.92 1.40 13.01
CA GLY A 236 -6.28 1.24 11.69
C GLY A 236 -5.97 2.54 10.95
N SER A 237 -6.47 3.69 11.44
CA SER A 237 -6.27 4.98 10.76
C SER A 237 -4.87 5.54 11.01
N PHE A 238 -4.16 5.90 9.94
CA PHE A 238 -2.84 6.51 10.02
C PHE A 238 -2.91 7.94 10.60
N LEU A 239 -2.21 8.19 11.70
CA LEU A 239 -2.12 9.50 12.36
C LEU A 239 -0.76 10.18 12.21
N GLY A 240 0.28 9.41 11.93
CA GLY A 240 1.64 9.91 11.82
C GLY A 240 2.68 8.80 11.90
N SER A 241 3.95 9.18 11.97
CA SER A 241 5.07 8.24 12.04
C SER A 241 6.16 8.72 12.97
N LYS A 242 6.84 7.77 13.61
CA LYS A 242 8.06 7.97 14.39
C LYS A 242 9.23 7.34 13.66
N PHE A 243 10.28 8.12 13.42
CA PHE A 243 11.52 7.67 12.78
C PHE A 243 12.69 7.62 13.75
N PRO A 244 13.58 6.65 13.62
CA PRO A 244 13.42 5.37 12.91
C PRO A 244 12.45 4.44 13.64
N ALA A 245 12.14 3.27 13.04
CA ALA A 245 11.48 2.18 13.76
C ALA A 245 12.31 1.69 14.93
N ASP A 246 11.66 1.04 15.90
CA ASP A 246 12.34 0.50 17.09
C ASP A 246 13.50 -0.44 16.68
N PRO A 247 14.70 -0.27 17.24
CA PRO A 247 15.87 -1.09 16.90
C PRO A 247 15.70 -2.59 17.23
N GLY A 248 14.74 -2.95 18.07
CA GLY A 248 14.44 -4.35 18.39
C GLY A 248 13.93 -5.18 17.22
N TYR A 249 13.21 -4.56 16.28
CA TYR A 249 12.70 -5.22 15.06
C TYR A 249 13.06 -4.50 13.75
N GLY A 250 13.63 -3.31 13.83
CA GLY A 250 14.05 -2.55 12.64
C GLY A 250 14.90 -3.36 11.66
N PRO A 251 15.95 -4.08 12.10
CA PRO A 251 16.74 -4.94 11.22
C PRO A 251 15.95 -6.11 10.61
N LEU A 252 14.98 -6.68 11.34
CA LEU A 252 14.14 -7.76 10.87
C LEU A 252 13.25 -7.31 9.70
N ILE A 253 12.48 -6.23 9.88
CA ILE A 253 11.63 -5.69 8.81
C ILE A 253 12.45 -5.19 7.61
N ALA A 254 13.64 -4.62 7.84
CA ALA A 254 14.54 -4.20 6.77
C ALA A 254 15.01 -5.40 5.92
N SER A 255 15.34 -6.52 6.56
CA SER A 255 15.73 -7.75 5.86
C SER A 255 14.59 -8.33 5.02
N GLU A 256 13.37 -8.38 5.56
CA GLU A 256 12.20 -8.84 4.81
C GLU A 256 11.87 -7.88 3.65
N ALA A 257 11.92 -6.57 3.88
CA ALA A 257 11.70 -5.57 2.85
C ALA A 257 12.74 -5.65 1.71
N ALA A 258 14.00 -5.96 2.01
CA ALA A 258 15.04 -6.14 0.99
C ALA A 258 14.68 -7.25 0.00
N LYS A 259 14.22 -8.42 0.47
CA LYS A 259 13.75 -9.53 -0.39
C LYS A 259 12.61 -9.08 -1.32
N ILE A 260 11.64 -8.33 -0.77
CA ILE A 260 10.51 -7.78 -1.52
C ILE A 260 10.99 -6.78 -2.56
N GLY A 261 11.91 -5.89 -2.20
CA GLY A 261 12.51 -4.90 -3.08
C GLY A 261 13.27 -5.53 -4.24
N GLU A 262 14.07 -6.55 -3.99
CA GLU A 262 14.79 -7.31 -5.02
C GLU A 262 13.81 -7.98 -6.00
N ARG A 263 12.72 -8.53 -5.48
CA ARG A 263 11.67 -9.11 -6.33
C ARG A 263 10.99 -8.07 -7.20
N LEU A 264 10.66 -6.90 -6.64
CA LEU A 264 10.07 -5.79 -7.39
C LEU A 264 11.03 -5.25 -8.45
N ALA A 265 12.32 -5.09 -8.14
CA ALA A 265 13.34 -4.68 -9.09
C ALA A 265 13.45 -5.67 -10.26
N ALA A 266 13.45 -6.98 -9.98
CA ALA A 266 13.45 -8.03 -11.01
C ALA A 266 12.20 -8.01 -11.92
N LEU A 267 11.08 -7.45 -11.44
CA LEU A 267 9.86 -7.23 -12.23
C LEU A 267 9.88 -5.90 -13.00
N GLY A 268 10.92 -5.08 -12.84
CA GLY A 268 11.06 -3.79 -13.51
C GLY A 268 10.45 -2.61 -12.74
N ALA A 269 10.14 -2.78 -11.45
CA ALA A 269 9.71 -1.66 -10.64
C ALA A 269 10.83 -0.60 -10.53
N LEU A 270 10.44 0.66 -10.48
CA LEU A 270 11.33 1.81 -10.44
C LEU A 270 10.77 2.88 -9.50
N GLY A 271 11.65 3.59 -8.81
CA GLY A 271 11.28 4.73 -7.98
C GLY A 271 11.06 4.36 -6.52
N ARG A 272 10.41 5.26 -5.77
CA ARG A 272 10.16 5.10 -4.33
C ARG A 272 8.87 4.32 -4.07
N PHE A 273 8.92 3.48 -3.06
CA PHE A 273 7.80 2.72 -2.54
C PHE A 273 7.98 2.45 -1.04
N ALA A 274 6.95 1.92 -0.41
CA ALA A 274 7.04 1.45 0.98
C ALA A 274 6.44 0.06 1.12
N VAL A 275 6.93 -0.69 2.10
CA VAL A 275 6.35 -1.97 2.52
C VAL A 275 5.92 -1.83 3.97
N ASP A 276 4.64 -2.06 4.22
CA ASP A 276 4.06 -2.01 5.54
C ASP A 276 4.08 -3.40 6.17
N PHE A 277 4.42 -3.44 7.45
CA PHE A 277 4.53 -4.67 8.24
C PHE A 277 3.62 -4.63 9.46
N VAL A 278 3.32 -5.81 9.97
CA VAL A 278 2.92 -6.03 11.35
C VAL A 278 4.05 -6.75 12.04
N VAL A 279 4.38 -6.36 13.26
CA VAL A 279 5.28 -7.09 14.15
C VAL A 279 4.60 -7.40 15.46
N VAL A 280 4.85 -8.60 15.98
CA VAL A 280 4.33 -9.08 17.26
C VAL A 280 5.42 -9.82 18.03
N ARG A 281 5.26 -9.93 19.34
CA ARG A 281 6.07 -10.84 20.15
C ARG A 281 5.49 -12.24 20.09
N GLY A 282 6.28 -13.18 19.59
CA GLY A 282 5.99 -14.61 19.61
C GLY A 282 6.16 -15.24 21.00
N ASP A 283 5.96 -16.56 21.07
CA ASP A 283 5.98 -17.30 22.33
C ASP A 283 7.35 -17.28 23.04
N GLU A 284 8.45 -17.25 22.28
CA GLU A 284 9.82 -17.19 22.78
C GLU A 284 10.33 -15.76 23.07
N ASP A 285 9.42 -14.80 23.15
CA ASP A 285 9.72 -13.37 23.33
C ASP A 285 10.56 -12.76 22.19
N GLN A 286 10.61 -13.42 21.04
CA GLN A 286 11.24 -12.91 19.82
C GLN A 286 10.25 -12.13 18.96
N TRP A 287 10.76 -11.17 18.19
CA TRP A 287 9.94 -10.45 17.23
C TRP A 287 9.69 -11.31 15.98
N GLU A 288 8.42 -11.39 15.61
CA GLU A 288 7.95 -11.93 14.33
C GLU A 288 7.44 -10.78 13.48
N SER A 289 7.71 -10.81 12.18
CA SER A 289 7.27 -9.80 11.22
C SER A 289 6.46 -10.41 10.10
N TYR A 290 5.42 -9.69 9.66
CA TYR A 290 4.55 -10.10 8.57
C TYR A 290 4.38 -8.91 7.62
N ALA A 291 4.72 -9.09 6.34
CA ALA A 291 4.48 -8.09 5.30
C ALA A 291 2.97 -8.01 4.99
N ILE A 292 2.43 -6.80 4.97
CA ILE A 292 0.98 -6.56 4.87
C ILE A 292 0.59 -5.88 3.57
N GLU A 293 1.37 -4.89 3.11
CA GLU A 293 1.02 -4.08 1.95
C GLU A 293 2.27 -3.52 1.26
N ILE A 294 2.24 -3.50 -0.07
CA ILE A 294 3.20 -2.76 -0.88
C ILE A 294 2.54 -1.47 -1.35
N ASN A 295 3.07 -0.34 -0.91
CA ASN A 295 2.67 0.98 -1.40
C ASN A 295 3.61 1.37 -2.55
N LEU A 296 3.33 0.88 -3.79
CA LEU A 296 4.19 1.11 -4.98
C LEU A 296 4.04 2.54 -5.52
N ARG A 297 4.18 3.51 -4.64
CA ARG A 297 4.00 4.96 -4.87
C ARG A 297 4.68 5.76 -3.78
N LEU A 298 4.70 7.08 -3.92
CA LEU A 298 5.02 7.97 -2.81
C LEU A 298 3.97 7.84 -1.71
N GLY A 299 4.37 8.04 -0.47
CA GLY A 299 3.51 7.96 0.70
C GLY A 299 3.57 9.23 1.57
N GLY A 300 2.75 9.27 2.62
CA GLY A 300 2.74 10.38 3.58
C GLY A 300 4.07 10.57 4.31
N THR A 301 4.87 9.52 4.39
CA THR A 301 6.20 9.51 5.02
C THR A 301 7.35 9.85 4.07
N THR A 302 7.09 10.00 2.76
CA THR A 302 8.13 10.33 1.77
C THR A 302 8.69 11.74 1.95
N HIS A 303 7.85 12.71 2.32
CA HIS A 303 8.24 14.11 2.45
C HIS A 303 8.93 14.46 3.77
N PRO A 304 8.53 13.91 4.94
CA PRO A 304 9.22 14.15 6.20
C PRO A 304 10.62 13.56 6.27
N PHE A 305 10.87 12.52 5.50
CA PHE A 305 12.18 11.89 5.36
C PHE A 305 12.96 12.58 4.24
#